data_edd224802efb11147d3d8b5588f244bc
#
_entry.id   edd224802efb11147d3d8b5588f244bc
#
_cell.length_a   1.000
_cell.length_b   1.000
_cell.length_c   1.000
_cell.angle_alpha   90.00
_cell.angle_beta   90.00
_cell.angle_gamma   90.00
#
_symmetry.space_group_name_H-M   'P 1'
#
loop_
_entity.id
_entity.type
_entity.pdbx_description
1 polymer ?
#
loop_
_entity_poly.entity_id
_entity_poly.type
_entity_poly.pdbx_seq_one_letter_code
_entity_poly.pdbx_strand_id
1 'polypeptide(L)'
;YHYLPQEMSLTQGKVTAKARRFEVSHDKEAPFIVGPEETIDLATLDVILMRQDPPFDMAYITATHILEHIHPQTLVVNDPIHVRNAPEKLFVTHFSDLMPETLISSDREQILKFREAYEDIIVKPLYGNGGAGVFHIKPGDENLNALLEMFTELYREPIVIQRYMPEVRDGDKRIILVDGIPAGAVNRVPAAGEARA
;
A
#
# COMPACT_ATOMS: atom_id res chain seq x y z
N TYR A 1 -11.68 17.46 11.63
CA TYR A 1 -10.39 17.39 12.31
C TYR A 1 -9.37 16.66 11.45
N HIS A 2 -8.11 17.04 11.62
CA HIS A 2 -6.95 16.37 11.04
C HIS A 2 -5.98 16.00 12.19
N TYR A 3 -5.46 14.79 12.18
CA TYR A 3 -4.42 14.30 13.06
C TYR A 3 -3.57 13.25 12.33
N LEU A 4 -2.35 13.03 12.81
CA LEU A 4 -1.46 11.99 12.30
C LEU A 4 -1.58 10.72 13.15
N PRO A 5 -1.32 9.52 12.60
CA PRO A 5 -1.40 8.27 13.36
C PRO A 5 -0.57 8.26 14.65
N GLN A 6 0.61 8.87 14.64
CA GLN A 6 1.49 8.99 15.81
C GLN A 6 0.99 9.96 16.87
N GLU A 7 -0.03 10.76 16.59
CA GLU A 7 -0.68 11.67 17.54
C GLU A 7 -1.81 10.98 18.32
N MET A 8 -2.12 9.72 17.98
CA MET A 8 -3.09 8.91 18.73
C MET A 8 -2.52 8.37 20.04
N SER A 9 -3.40 8.21 21.03
CA SER A 9 -3.10 7.56 22.30
C SER A 9 -4.25 6.63 22.69
N LEU A 10 -3.90 5.45 23.21
CA LEU A 10 -4.84 4.50 23.78
C LEU A 10 -4.56 4.37 25.29
N THR A 11 -5.54 4.75 26.11
CA THR A 11 -5.43 4.67 27.57
C THR A 11 -6.68 4.01 28.15
N GLN A 12 -6.55 2.81 28.70
CA GLN A 12 -7.66 2.06 29.32
C GLN A 12 -8.90 1.93 28.39
N GLY A 13 -8.66 1.66 27.10
CA GLY A 13 -9.73 1.53 26.11
C GLY A 13 -10.21 2.85 25.50
N LYS A 14 -9.80 3.98 26.05
CA LYS A 14 -10.14 5.31 25.50
C LYS A 14 -9.10 5.72 24.45
N VAL A 15 -9.57 6.07 23.26
CA VAL A 15 -8.74 6.52 22.14
C VAL A 15 -8.85 8.02 21.99
N THR A 16 -7.73 8.71 22.10
CA THR A 16 -7.64 10.17 21.91
C THR A 16 -6.61 10.52 20.85
N ALA A 17 -6.68 11.71 20.28
CA ALA A 17 -5.65 12.23 19.39
C ALA A 17 -5.41 13.72 19.64
N LYS A 18 -4.16 14.16 19.42
CA LYS A 18 -3.85 15.57 19.22
C LYS A 18 -4.26 15.96 17.82
N ALA A 19 -5.32 16.70 17.69
CA ALA A 19 -5.96 17.01 16.44
C ALA A 19 -6.13 18.51 16.24
N ARG A 20 -6.26 18.90 14.98
CA ARG A 20 -6.52 20.29 14.59
C ARG A 20 -7.80 20.34 13.78
N ARG A 21 -8.71 21.24 14.14
CA ARG A 21 -9.87 21.53 13.28
C ARG A 21 -9.36 22.17 12.00
N PHE A 22 -9.91 21.80 10.87
CA PHE A 22 -9.59 22.45 9.61
C PHE A 22 -10.87 22.75 8.82
N GLU A 23 -10.80 23.79 8.01
CA GLU A 23 -11.87 24.20 7.09
C GLU A 23 -11.28 24.26 5.68
N VAL A 24 -12.06 23.81 4.70
CA VAL A 24 -11.66 23.87 3.28
C VAL A 24 -11.93 25.27 2.75
N SER A 25 -10.96 25.87 2.08
CA SER A 25 -11.04 27.18 1.43
C SER A 25 -11.08 27.03 -0.08
N HIS A 26 -11.73 27.97 -0.77
CA HIS A 26 -11.65 28.08 -2.23
C HIS A 26 -10.38 28.82 -2.71
N ASP A 27 -9.60 29.37 -1.79
CA ASP A 27 -8.31 29.97 -2.12
C ASP A 27 -7.30 28.90 -2.49
N LYS A 28 -6.77 28.97 -3.72
CA LYS A 28 -5.81 28.00 -4.24
C LYS A 28 -4.44 28.07 -3.55
N GLU A 29 -4.09 29.23 -3.00
CA GLU A 29 -2.83 29.45 -2.26
C GLU A 29 -2.97 29.00 -0.79
N ALA A 30 -4.19 29.02 -0.24
CA ALA A 30 -4.53 28.55 1.10
C ALA A 30 -5.76 27.65 1.07
N PRO A 31 -5.66 26.42 0.52
CA PRO A 31 -6.82 25.55 0.28
C PRO A 31 -7.49 25.05 1.56
N PHE A 32 -6.84 25.20 2.72
CA PHE A 32 -7.42 24.91 4.02
C PHE A 32 -6.86 25.82 5.11
N ILE A 33 -7.70 26.10 6.09
CA ILE A 33 -7.37 26.87 7.28
C ILE A 33 -7.29 25.89 8.44
N VAL A 34 -6.15 25.85 9.13
CA VAL A 34 -5.89 24.92 10.24
C VAL A 34 -5.99 25.67 11.57
N GLY A 35 -6.83 25.17 12.46
CA GLY A 35 -7.01 25.69 13.81
C GLY A 35 -5.90 25.26 14.80
N PRO A 36 -6.02 25.68 16.07
CA PRO A 36 -5.10 25.26 17.11
C PRO A 36 -5.18 23.75 17.38
N GLU A 37 -4.11 23.21 17.95
CA GLU A 37 -4.07 21.82 18.40
C GLU A 37 -4.91 21.66 19.67
N GLU A 38 -5.72 20.63 19.69
CA GLU A 38 -6.51 20.22 20.86
C GLU A 38 -6.50 18.69 20.99
N THR A 39 -6.63 18.18 22.21
CA THR A 39 -6.78 16.74 22.43
C THR A 39 -8.26 16.39 22.38
N ILE A 40 -8.65 15.54 21.43
CA ILE A 40 -10.03 15.10 21.26
C ILE A 40 -10.19 13.62 21.59
N ASP A 41 -11.36 13.23 22.05
CA ASP A 41 -11.78 11.85 22.19
C ASP A 41 -12.34 11.36 20.85
N LEU A 42 -11.65 10.40 20.23
CA LEU A 42 -12.04 9.93 18.90
C LEU A 42 -13.37 9.17 18.90
N ALA A 43 -13.80 8.62 20.05
CA ALA A 43 -15.11 7.98 20.19
C ALA A 43 -16.29 8.97 20.12
N THR A 44 -16.04 10.28 20.16
CA THR A 44 -17.07 11.32 20.02
C THR A 44 -17.31 11.77 18.57
N LEU A 45 -16.52 11.22 17.63
CA LEU A 45 -16.67 11.52 16.22
C LEU A 45 -17.64 10.55 15.55
N ASP A 46 -18.35 11.00 14.53
CA ASP A 46 -19.24 10.16 13.73
C ASP A 46 -18.42 9.24 12.79
N VAL A 47 -17.38 9.80 12.16
CA VAL A 47 -16.58 9.10 11.13
C VAL A 47 -15.11 9.48 11.24
N ILE A 48 -14.24 8.48 11.04
CA ILE A 48 -12.81 8.67 10.85
C ILE A 48 -12.41 8.08 9.49
N LEU A 49 -11.81 8.89 8.64
CA LEU A 49 -11.27 8.46 7.36
C LEU A 49 -9.79 8.09 7.53
N MET A 50 -9.47 6.81 7.37
CA MET A 50 -8.08 6.35 7.34
C MET A 50 -7.42 6.75 6.02
N ARG A 51 -6.77 7.91 6.02
CA ARG A 51 -6.10 8.48 4.85
C ARG A 51 -4.59 8.55 5.03
N GLN A 52 -4.04 7.76 5.97
CA GLN A 52 -2.60 7.71 6.18
C GLN A 52 -1.87 7.15 4.96
N ASP A 53 -0.73 7.73 4.66
CA ASP A 53 0.13 7.29 3.57
C ASP A 53 0.91 6.03 3.96
N PRO A 54 1.37 5.24 2.97
CA PRO A 54 2.33 4.17 3.20
C PRO A 54 3.62 4.69 3.89
N PRO A 55 4.41 3.81 4.50
CA PRO A 55 4.46 2.37 4.29
C PRO A 55 3.40 1.60 5.10
N PHE A 56 3.00 0.43 4.58
CA PHE A 56 2.19 -0.54 5.31
C PHE A 56 3.12 -1.38 6.20
N ASP A 57 3.40 -0.85 7.37
CA ASP A 57 4.33 -1.38 8.37
C ASP A 57 3.67 -1.57 9.75
N MET A 58 4.45 -1.89 10.77
CA MET A 58 3.91 -2.07 12.12
C MET A 58 3.31 -0.79 12.71
N ALA A 59 3.76 0.39 12.31
CA ALA A 59 3.15 1.63 12.74
C ALA A 59 1.75 1.79 12.13
N TYR A 60 1.62 1.48 10.84
CA TYR A 60 0.33 1.44 10.15
C TYR A 60 -0.62 0.43 10.80
N ILE A 61 -0.17 -0.80 11.02
CA ILE A 61 -0.95 -1.88 11.64
C ILE A 61 -1.35 -1.49 13.07
N THR A 62 -0.45 -0.89 13.85
CA THR A 62 -0.74 -0.41 15.21
C THR A 62 -1.85 0.64 15.20
N ALA A 63 -1.83 1.57 14.25
CA ALA A 63 -2.90 2.55 14.10
C ALA A 63 -4.27 1.89 13.86
N THR A 64 -4.33 0.83 13.04
CA THR A 64 -5.58 0.08 12.83
C THR A 64 -6.05 -0.59 14.11
N HIS A 65 -5.16 -1.17 14.92
CA HIS A 65 -5.53 -1.78 16.20
C HIS A 65 -6.06 -0.75 17.20
N ILE A 66 -5.49 0.44 17.24
CA ILE A 66 -5.97 1.52 18.10
C ILE A 66 -7.39 1.95 17.67
N LEU A 67 -7.61 2.16 16.39
CA LEU A 67 -8.91 2.58 15.86
C LEU A 67 -10.00 1.50 15.98
N GLU A 68 -9.64 0.23 16.02
CA GLU A 68 -10.57 -0.87 16.25
C GLU A 68 -11.29 -0.76 17.60
N HIS A 69 -10.68 -0.15 18.63
CA HIS A 69 -11.30 0.05 19.94
C HIS A 69 -12.58 0.91 19.90
N ILE A 70 -12.72 1.76 18.90
CA ILE A 70 -13.86 2.68 18.77
C ILE A 70 -14.77 2.31 17.59
N HIS A 71 -14.33 1.42 16.71
CA HIS A 71 -15.16 0.90 15.62
C HIS A 71 -16.09 -0.21 16.14
N PRO A 72 -17.37 -0.28 15.72
CA PRO A 72 -18.06 0.60 14.76
C PRO A 72 -18.81 1.79 15.38
N GLN A 73 -18.66 2.06 16.67
CA GLN A 73 -19.34 3.19 17.34
C GLN A 73 -18.97 4.51 16.64
N THR A 74 -17.69 4.76 16.43
CA THR A 74 -17.19 5.72 15.46
C THR A 74 -16.91 4.96 14.17
N LEU A 75 -17.55 5.31 13.07
CA LEU A 75 -17.35 4.64 11.81
C LEU A 75 -15.93 4.93 11.26
N VAL A 76 -15.06 3.93 11.29
CA VAL A 76 -13.73 4.04 10.69
C VAL A 76 -13.78 3.51 9.25
N VAL A 77 -13.38 4.30 8.29
CA VAL A 77 -13.36 3.97 6.85
C VAL A 77 -11.92 4.01 6.32
N ASN A 78 -11.40 2.89 5.81
CA ASN A 78 -12.04 1.55 5.76
C ASN A 78 -11.97 0.88 7.13
N ASP A 79 -12.77 -0.19 7.30
CA ASP A 79 -12.77 -1.01 8.52
C ASP A 79 -11.34 -1.44 8.90
N PRO A 80 -10.87 -1.15 10.15
CA PRO A 80 -9.49 -1.37 10.56
C PRO A 80 -9.03 -2.83 10.45
N ILE A 81 -9.93 -3.79 10.73
CA ILE A 81 -9.62 -5.22 10.63
C ILE A 81 -9.38 -5.61 9.17
N HIS A 82 -10.24 -5.15 8.27
CA HIS A 82 -10.13 -5.47 6.85
C HIS A 82 -8.93 -4.78 6.20
N VAL A 83 -8.61 -3.55 6.61
CA VAL A 83 -7.40 -2.85 6.13
C VAL A 83 -6.14 -3.65 6.42
N ARG A 84 -5.93 -4.11 7.65
CA ARG A 84 -4.71 -4.87 7.99
C ARG A 84 -4.71 -6.30 7.44
N ASN A 85 -5.89 -6.91 7.23
CA ASN A 85 -6.01 -8.28 6.74
C ASN A 85 -5.98 -8.37 5.20
N ALA A 86 -5.94 -7.25 4.49
CA ALA A 86 -5.89 -7.20 3.03
C ALA A 86 -4.62 -6.48 2.51
N PRO A 87 -3.40 -6.94 2.88
CA PRO A 87 -2.17 -6.38 2.31
C PRO A 87 -2.13 -6.63 0.81
N GLU A 88 -1.98 -5.56 0.03
CA GLU A 88 -2.29 -5.53 -1.42
C GLU A 88 -1.66 -6.66 -2.24
N LYS A 89 -0.36 -6.97 -2.02
CA LYS A 89 0.36 -7.96 -2.84
C LYS A 89 0.18 -9.42 -2.35
N LEU A 90 -0.27 -9.60 -1.11
CA LEU A 90 -0.62 -10.93 -0.58
C LEU A 90 -2.09 -11.24 -0.81
N PHE A 91 -2.98 -10.28 -0.53
CA PHE A 91 -4.42 -10.51 -0.67
C PHE A 91 -4.81 -10.90 -2.09
N VAL A 92 -4.18 -10.32 -3.12
CA VAL A 92 -4.49 -10.64 -4.52
C VAL A 92 -4.16 -12.09 -4.89
N THR A 93 -3.30 -12.79 -4.14
CA THR A 93 -2.98 -14.20 -4.41
C THR A 93 -4.16 -15.15 -4.21
N HIS A 94 -5.22 -14.71 -3.53
CA HIS A 94 -6.49 -15.43 -3.48
C HIS A 94 -7.22 -15.46 -4.85
N PHE A 95 -6.76 -14.66 -5.81
CA PHE A 95 -7.30 -14.53 -7.16
C PHE A 95 -6.22 -14.86 -8.20
N SER A 96 -5.50 -15.96 -7.99
CA SER A 96 -4.33 -16.35 -8.79
C SER A 96 -4.62 -16.53 -10.28
N ASP A 97 -5.86 -16.85 -10.66
CA ASP A 97 -6.35 -16.95 -12.02
C ASP A 97 -6.52 -15.60 -12.73
N LEU A 98 -6.49 -14.49 -11.99
CA LEU A 98 -6.62 -13.12 -12.50
C LEU A 98 -5.30 -12.34 -12.47
N MET A 99 -4.18 -13.00 -12.16
CA MET A 99 -2.88 -12.35 -12.04
C MET A 99 -1.81 -13.11 -12.85
N PRO A 100 -0.70 -12.44 -13.23
CA PRO A 100 0.43 -13.13 -13.83
C PRO A 100 1.01 -14.16 -12.86
N GLU A 101 1.72 -15.16 -13.37
CA GLU A 101 2.41 -16.14 -12.56
C GLU A 101 3.32 -15.41 -11.57
N THR A 102 3.15 -15.74 -10.30
CA THR A 102 3.75 -15.01 -9.18
C THR A 102 4.33 -16.00 -8.17
N LEU A 103 5.54 -15.76 -7.75
CA LEU A 103 6.20 -16.40 -6.61
C LEU A 103 6.42 -15.33 -5.52
N ILE A 104 6.09 -15.65 -4.28
CA ILE A 104 6.45 -14.86 -3.09
C ILE A 104 7.34 -15.73 -2.23
N SER A 105 8.63 -15.41 -2.16
CA SER A 105 9.61 -16.28 -1.48
C SER A 105 10.85 -15.50 -1.05
N SER A 106 11.51 -16.02 -0.01
CA SER A 106 12.90 -15.68 0.34
C SER A 106 13.89 -16.79 -0.07
N ASP A 107 13.38 -17.89 -0.62
CA ASP A 107 14.18 -19.03 -1.02
C ASP A 107 14.79 -18.79 -2.40
N ARG A 108 16.13 -18.61 -2.41
CA ARG A 108 16.88 -18.35 -3.62
C ARG A 108 16.74 -19.45 -4.68
N GLU A 109 16.69 -20.73 -4.26
CA GLU A 109 16.58 -21.85 -5.22
C GLU A 109 15.24 -21.80 -5.95
N GLN A 110 14.15 -21.53 -5.24
CA GLN A 110 12.83 -21.37 -5.85
C GLN A 110 12.77 -20.16 -6.78
N ILE A 111 13.43 -19.06 -6.43
CA ILE A 111 13.49 -17.86 -7.26
C ILE A 111 14.25 -18.15 -8.57
N LEU A 112 15.37 -18.86 -8.50
CA LEU A 112 16.13 -19.23 -9.70
C LEU A 112 15.33 -20.20 -10.60
N LYS A 113 14.62 -21.18 -10.03
CA LYS A 113 13.71 -22.07 -10.79
C LYS A 113 12.60 -21.29 -11.47
N PHE A 114 12.02 -20.31 -10.79
CA PHE A 114 11.00 -19.44 -11.38
C PHE A 114 11.57 -18.62 -12.54
N ARG A 115 12.80 -18.10 -12.37
CA ARG A 115 13.53 -17.38 -13.41
C ARG A 115 13.81 -18.26 -14.64
N GLU A 116 14.21 -19.53 -14.45
CA GLU A 116 14.40 -20.49 -15.54
C GLU A 116 13.12 -20.78 -16.31
N ALA A 117 11.97 -20.83 -15.60
CA ALA A 117 10.69 -21.14 -16.21
C ALA A 117 10.11 -19.98 -17.03
N TYR A 118 10.32 -18.73 -16.60
CA TYR A 118 9.66 -17.56 -17.19
C TYR A 118 10.62 -16.58 -17.87
N GLU A 119 11.94 -16.74 -17.69
CA GLU A 119 13.02 -15.94 -18.29
C GLU A 119 12.94 -14.43 -18.07
N ASP A 120 11.82 -13.80 -18.38
CA ASP A 120 11.53 -12.37 -18.27
C ASP A 120 10.65 -12.11 -17.05
N ILE A 121 11.22 -11.48 -16.01
CA ILE A 121 10.57 -11.37 -14.71
C ILE A 121 10.67 -9.96 -14.11
N ILE A 122 9.72 -9.67 -13.24
CA ILE A 122 9.76 -8.51 -12.33
C ILE A 122 10.13 -9.00 -10.93
N VAL A 123 11.05 -8.31 -10.28
CA VAL A 123 11.40 -8.49 -8.87
C VAL A 123 11.03 -7.22 -8.12
N LYS A 124 10.30 -7.35 -7.02
CA LYS A 124 9.82 -6.20 -6.25
C LYS A 124 9.64 -6.53 -4.77
N PRO A 125 9.75 -5.54 -3.85
CA PRO A 125 9.49 -5.78 -2.44
C PRO A 125 8.01 -6.13 -2.21
N LEU A 126 7.75 -6.97 -1.20
CA LEU A 126 6.38 -7.35 -0.82
C LEU A 126 5.59 -6.12 -0.36
N TYR A 127 6.20 -5.30 0.48
CA TYR A 127 5.64 -4.03 0.93
C TYR A 127 6.37 -2.87 0.25
N GLY A 128 5.62 -1.92 -0.27
CA GLY A 128 6.17 -0.77 -0.97
C GLY A 128 5.16 -0.20 -1.96
N ASN A 129 5.32 1.06 -2.30
CA ASN A 129 4.40 1.82 -3.13
C ASN A 129 5.16 2.68 -4.16
N GLY A 130 4.43 3.28 -5.10
CA GLY A 130 5.00 4.21 -6.07
C GLY A 130 6.07 3.61 -7.00
N GLY A 131 6.12 2.28 -7.14
CA GLY A 131 7.11 1.59 -7.99
C GLY A 131 8.53 1.56 -7.42
N ALA A 132 8.75 1.98 -6.18
CA ALA A 132 10.05 1.87 -5.53
C ALA A 132 10.49 0.41 -5.40
N GLY A 133 11.75 0.12 -5.75
CA GLY A 133 12.30 -1.23 -5.67
C GLY A 133 11.75 -2.22 -6.69
N VAL A 134 11.11 -1.77 -7.75
CA VAL A 134 10.65 -2.62 -8.86
C VAL A 134 11.75 -2.74 -9.90
N PHE A 135 12.20 -3.97 -10.16
CA PHE A 135 13.26 -4.28 -11.12
C PHE A 135 12.74 -5.22 -12.20
N HIS A 136 13.04 -4.89 -13.44
CA HIS A 136 12.77 -5.73 -14.59
C HIS A 136 14.05 -6.49 -14.96
N ILE A 137 14.04 -7.80 -14.77
CA ILE A 137 15.16 -8.72 -15.06
C ILE A 137 14.85 -9.43 -16.37
N LYS A 138 15.53 -8.96 -17.41
CA LYS A 138 15.37 -9.48 -18.79
C LYS A 138 16.08 -10.81 -18.99
N PRO A 139 15.77 -11.57 -20.05
CA PRO A 139 16.56 -12.72 -20.45
C PRO A 139 18.05 -12.38 -20.57
N GLY A 140 18.90 -13.20 -19.97
CA GLY A 140 20.35 -12.99 -19.97
C GLY A 140 20.89 -11.92 -19.01
N ASP A 141 20.04 -11.28 -18.19
CA ASP A 141 20.50 -10.33 -17.18
C ASP A 141 21.27 -11.05 -16.06
N GLU A 142 22.52 -10.64 -15.84
CA GLU A 142 23.42 -11.23 -14.86
C GLU A 142 23.29 -10.65 -13.45
N ASN A 143 22.47 -9.58 -13.28
CA ASN A 143 22.38 -8.86 -12.01
C ASN A 143 21.43 -9.50 -10.99
N LEU A 144 20.67 -10.54 -11.36
CA LEU A 144 19.67 -11.14 -10.46
C LEU A 144 20.30 -11.56 -9.12
N ASN A 145 21.48 -12.18 -9.12
CA ASN A 145 22.10 -12.62 -7.88
C ASN A 145 22.46 -11.46 -6.94
N ALA A 146 23.08 -10.42 -7.47
CA ALA A 146 23.40 -9.20 -6.71
C ALA A 146 22.13 -8.51 -6.20
N LEU A 147 21.07 -8.50 -7.00
CA LEU A 147 19.78 -7.98 -6.61
C LEU A 147 19.16 -8.77 -5.45
N LEU A 148 19.21 -10.09 -5.48
CA LEU A 148 18.70 -10.94 -4.40
C LEU A 148 19.47 -10.74 -3.10
N GLU A 149 20.81 -10.60 -3.17
CA GLU A 149 21.66 -10.26 -2.02
C GLU A 149 21.24 -8.93 -1.41
N MET A 150 21.09 -7.89 -2.23
CA MET A 150 20.62 -6.57 -1.79
C MET A 150 19.24 -6.64 -1.12
N PHE A 151 18.31 -7.39 -1.71
CA PHE A 151 16.97 -7.54 -1.11
C PHE A 151 17.03 -8.26 0.25
N THR A 152 17.86 -9.30 0.37
CA THR A 152 18.05 -10.04 1.63
C THR A 152 18.66 -9.16 2.74
N GLU A 153 19.52 -8.21 2.39
CA GLU A 153 20.09 -7.26 3.34
C GLU A 153 19.10 -6.17 3.77
N LEU A 154 18.27 -5.68 2.83
CA LEU A 154 17.35 -4.56 3.07
C LEU A 154 16.03 -4.98 3.69
N TYR A 155 15.55 -6.19 3.39
CA TYR A 155 14.22 -6.65 3.79
C TYR A 155 14.29 -7.99 4.53
N ARG A 156 13.42 -8.13 5.53
CA ARG A 156 13.24 -9.42 6.25
C ARG A 156 12.11 -10.24 5.65
N GLU A 157 11.21 -9.58 4.94
CA GLU A 157 10.05 -10.17 4.31
C GLU A 157 10.45 -10.87 3.00
N PRO A 158 9.67 -11.89 2.57
CA PRO A 158 9.83 -12.45 1.25
C PRO A 158 9.65 -11.37 0.16
N ILE A 159 10.24 -11.59 -0.99
CA ILE A 159 10.09 -10.72 -2.15
C ILE A 159 9.10 -11.32 -3.15
N VAL A 160 8.54 -10.47 -3.99
CA VAL A 160 7.63 -10.87 -5.07
C VAL A 160 8.42 -10.99 -6.36
N ILE A 161 8.36 -12.18 -6.98
CA ILE A 161 8.85 -12.44 -8.32
C ILE A 161 7.63 -12.73 -9.19
N GLN A 162 7.54 -12.09 -10.33
CA GLN A 162 6.38 -12.16 -11.19
C GLN A 162 6.79 -12.22 -12.66
N ARG A 163 6.10 -13.03 -13.47
CA ARG A 163 6.31 -13.01 -14.91
C ARG A 163 6.06 -11.60 -15.46
N TYR A 164 6.95 -11.13 -16.31
CA TYR A 164 6.79 -9.83 -16.96
C TYR A 164 5.65 -9.88 -17.98
N MET A 165 4.82 -8.85 -17.96
CA MET A 165 3.72 -8.65 -18.89
C MET A 165 4.09 -7.47 -19.79
N PRO A 166 4.46 -7.71 -21.07
CA PRO A 166 4.88 -6.60 -21.96
C PRO A 166 3.78 -5.59 -22.23
N GLU A 167 2.52 -5.98 -22.08
CA GLU A 167 1.35 -5.14 -22.23
C GLU A 167 1.31 -3.95 -21.26
N VAL A 168 2.10 -4.00 -20.15
CA VAL A 168 2.25 -2.86 -19.23
C VAL A 168 2.76 -1.61 -19.95
N ARG A 169 3.41 -1.76 -21.12
CA ARG A 169 3.87 -0.63 -21.94
C ARG A 169 2.73 0.18 -22.55
N ASP A 170 1.58 -0.45 -22.74
CA ASP A 170 0.35 0.19 -23.21
C ASP A 170 -0.43 0.85 -22.05
N GLY A 171 0.05 0.64 -20.84
CA GLY A 171 -0.47 1.20 -19.60
C GLY A 171 -1.12 0.18 -18.68
N ASP A 172 -1.26 0.57 -17.43
CA ASP A 172 -2.08 -0.11 -16.44
C ASP A 172 -3.35 0.70 -16.12
N LYS A 173 -4.45 -0.01 -15.86
CA LYS A 173 -5.73 0.64 -15.56
C LYS A 173 -5.99 0.63 -14.06
N ARG A 174 -6.18 1.84 -13.51
CA ARG A 174 -6.73 2.01 -12.17
C ARG A 174 -8.24 2.17 -12.30
N ILE A 175 -8.98 1.18 -11.86
CA ILE A 175 -10.46 1.19 -11.88
C ILE A 175 -10.95 1.54 -10.48
N ILE A 176 -11.82 2.55 -10.39
CA ILE A 176 -12.47 2.95 -9.14
C ILE A 176 -13.82 2.24 -9.06
N LEU A 177 -14.03 1.53 -7.97
CA LEU A 177 -15.29 0.86 -7.67
C LEU A 177 -16.00 1.59 -6.51
N VAL A 178 -17.31 1.73 -6.64
CA VAL A 178 -18.20 2.19 -5.56
C VAL A 178 -19.27 1.12 -5.39
N ASP A 179 -19.36 0.52 -4.23
CA ASP A 179 -20.26 -0.61 -3.95
C ASP A 179 -20.17 -1.75 -4.99
N GLY A 180 -18.94 -2.07 -5.43
CA GLY A 180 -18.68 -3.09 -6.43
C GLY A 180 -18.98 -2.68 -7.88
N ILE A 181 -19.48 -1.46 -8.12
CA ILE A 181 -19.81 -0.94 -9.45
C ILE A 181 -18.67 -0.06 -9.97
N PRO A 182 -18.15 -0.28 -11.20
CA PRO A 182 -17.14 0.60 -11.78
C PRO A 182 -17.66 2.02 -11.96
N ALA A 183 -17.07 2.98 -11.25
CA ALA A 183 -17.41 4.41 -11.30
C ALA A 183 -16.51 5.20 -12.27
N GLY A 184 -15.33 4.68 -12.58
CA GLY A 184 -14.39 5.30 -13.51
C GLY A 184 -13.08 4.56 -13.60
N ALA A 185 -12.29 4.88 -14.62
CA ALA A 185 -10.96 4.30 -14.80
C ALA A 185 -9.96 5.34 -15.34
N VAL A 186 -8.71 5.20 -14.94
CA VAL A 186 -7.58 5.98 -15.46
C VAL A 186 -6.56 4.99 -16.02
N ASN A 187 -6.12 5.21 -17.25
CA ASN A 187 -5.00 4.47 -17.83
C ASN A 187 -3.70 5.22 -17.51
N ARG A 188 -2.77 4.54 -16.83
CA ARG A 188 -1.46 5.09 -16.50
C ARG A 188 -0.45 4.47 -17.45
N VAL A 189 0.19 5.29 -18.27
CA VAL A 189 1.16 4.83 -19.27
C VAL A 189 2.57 5.18 -18.78
N PRO A 190 3.50 4.19 -18.72
CA PRO A 190 4.88 4.45 -18.34
C PRO A 190 5.54 5.47 -19.28
N ALA A 191 6.34 6.34 -18.72
CA ALA A 191 7.17 7.24 -19.53
C ALA A 191 8.20 6.43 -20.36
N ALA A 192 8.66 7.01 -21.45
CA ALA A 192 9.68 6.36 -22.28
C ALA A 192 10.97 6.12 -21.45
N GLY A 193 11.43 4.87 -21.42
CA GLY A 193 12.59 4.45 -20.64
C GLY A 193 12.30 4.09 -19.18
N GLU A 194 11.09 4.32 -18.68
CA GLU A 194 10.67 3.94 -17.33
C GLU A 194 9.96 2.57 -17.32
N ALA A 195 10.18 1.77 -16.28
CA ALA A 195 9.47 0.50 -16.08
C ALA A 195 8.16 0.67 -15.26
N ARG A 196 7.93 1.87 -14.74
CA ARG A 196 6.83 2.22 -13.82
C ARG A 196 5.83 3.14 -14.49
N ALA A 197 4.56 2.96 -14.20
CA ALA A 197 3.47 3.83 -14.62
C ALA A 197 2.96 4.71 -13.46
#